data_d7aea5e3a85b06d28c90a67148a0d65d
#
_entry.id   d7aea5e3a85b06d28c90a67148a0d65d
#
_cell.length_a   1.000
_cell.length_b   1.000
_cell.length_c   1.000
_cell.angle_alpha   90.00
_cell.angle_beta   90.00
_cell.angle_gamma   90.00
#
_symmetry.space_group_name_H-M   'P 1'
#
loop_
_entity.id
_entity.type
_entity.pdbx_description
1 polymer ?
#
loop_
_entity_poly.entity_id
_entity_poly.type
_entity_poly.pdbx_seq_one_letter_code
_entity_poly.pdbx_strand_id
1 'polypeptide(L)'
;GHQQNPTTGKNLRGEPAGKVDLEALCRALGFNRVRVVDPYDLAAVETAVTEELAAKEPSIIISRRPCVMIKGTVHKPAIAINQDACKGCKACMQIGCPAISFKDKKAHIDPTLCIGCEVCKQMCRFDAIGM
;
A
#
# COMPACT_ATOMS: atom_id res chain seq x y z
N GLY A 1 -4.38 -3.47 -12.11
CA GLY A 1 -3.73 -2.84 -13.16
C GLY A 1 -4.14 -3.12 -14.57
N HIS A 2 -4.70 -4.31 -14.89
CA HIS A 2 -5.03 -4.66 -16.29
C HIS A 2 -6.52 -4.49 -16.64
N GLN A 3 -7.37 -4.27 -15.68
CA GLN A 3 -8.80 -4.05 -15.89
C GLN A 3 -9.20 -2.62 -15.58
N GLN A 4 -10.00 -2.04 -16.49
CA GLN A 4 -10.68 -0.79 -16.23
C GLN A 4 -11.88 -1.04 -15.33
N ASN A 5 -12.23 -0.06 -14.52
CA ASN A 5 -13.39 -0.09 -13.64
C ASN A 5 -13.98 1.33 -13.52
N PRO A 6 -15.17 1.52 -12.95
CA PRO A 6 -15.80 2.84 -12.90
C PRO A 6 -14.97 3.95 -12.22
N THR A 7 -13.93 3.61 -11.45
CA THR A 7 -13.09 4.62 -10.78
C THR A 7 -11.84 5.01 -11.57
N THR A 8 -11.58 4.39 -12.73
CA THR A 8 -10.37 4.68 -13.52
C THR A 8 -10.53 5.85 -14.49
N GLY A 9 -11.77 6.22 -14.84
CA GLY A 9 -12.07 7.25 -15.83
C GLY A 9 -11.78 6.81 -17.27
N LYS A 10 -11.74 5.50 -17.53
CA LYS A 10 -11.56 4.91 -18.86
C LYS A 10 -12.56 3.78 -19.08
N ASN A 11 -13.02 3.63 -20.33
CA ASN A 11 -13.80 2.47 -20.74
C ASN A 11 -12.90 1.27 -21.07
N LEU A 12 -13.49 0.13 -21.46
CA LEU A 12 -12.76 -1.09 -21.82
C LEU A 12 -11.82 -0.92 -23.01
N ARG A 13 -12.04 0.06 -23.87
CA ARG A 13 -11.19 0.40 -25.01
C ARG A 13 -10.04 1.33 -24.65
N GLY A 14 -10.00 1.81 -23.38
CA GLY A 14 -8.99 2.75 -22.91
C GLY A 14 -9.31 4.22 -23.22
N GLU A 15 -10.47 4.52 -23.79
CA GLU A 15 -10.95 5.87 -24.10
C GLU A 15 -11.42 6.58 -22.82
N PRO A 16 -11.36 7.92 -22.75
CA PRO A 16 -11.90 8.68 -21.62
C PRO A 16 -13.38 8.36 -21.36
N ALA A 17 -13.75 8.15 -20.13
CA ALA A 17 -15.11 7.87 -19.70
C ALA A 17 -15.42 8.53 -18.36
N GLY A 18 -16.68 8.51 -17.94
CA GLY A 18 -17.08 8.98 -16.62
C GLY A 18 -16.33 8.26 -15.51
N LYS A 19 -15.96 9.01 -14.47
CA LYS A 19 -15.26 8.49 -13.30
C LYS A 19 -16.17 8.60 -12.08
N VAL A 20 -16.36 7.48 -11.39
CA VAL A 20 -17.07 7.45 -10.10
C VAL A 20 -16.16 7.95 -9.00
N ASP A 21 -16.62 8.95 -8.26
CA ASP A 21 -16.02 9.36 -7.00
C ASP A 21 -16.61 8.50 -5.87
N LEU A 22 -15.81 7.54 -5.37
CA LEU A 22 -16.26 6.63 -4.32
C LEU A 22 -16.54 7.37 -3.01
N GLU A 23 -15.80 8.41 -2.69
CA GLU A 23 -15.99 9.18 -1.46
C GLU A 23 -17.32 9.94 -1.52
N ALA A 24 -17.59 10.64 -2.61
CA ALA A 24 -18.87 11.31 -2.84
C ALA A 24 -20.04 10.32 -2.86
N LEU A 25 -19.87 9.16 -3.51
CA LEU A 25 -20.88 8.10 -3.53
C LEU A 25 -21.21 7.59 -2.12
N CYS A 26 -20.20 7.28 -1.31
CA CYS A 26 -20.41 6.81 0.06
C CYS A 26 -21.14 7.84 0.91
N ARG A 27 -20.79 9.12 0.78
CA ARG A 27 -21.49 10.20 1.48
C ARG A 27 -22.94 10.37 1.00
N ALA A 28 -23.18 10.23 -0.30
CA ALA A 28 -24.55 10.28 -0.86
C ALA A 28 -25.43 9.12 -0.38
N LEU A 29 -24.82 7.96 -0.05
CA LEU A 29 -25.50 6.81 0.56
C LEU A 29 -25.79 6.98 2.07
N GLY A 30 -25.39 8.11 2.67
CA GLY A 30 -25.67 8.44 4.08
C GLY A 30 -24.55 8.07 5.06
N PHE A 31 -23.36 7.67 4.59
CA PHE A 31 -22.23 7.45 5.48
C PHE A 31 -21.59 8.78 5.88
N ASN A 32 -21.64 9.14 7.15
CA ASN A 32 -20.99 10.33 7.69
C ASN A 32 -19.48 10.15 7.83
N ARG A 33 -19.06 8.93 8.17
CA ARG A 33 -17.67 8.56 8.39
C ARG A 33 -17.10 7.88 7.15
N VAL A 34 -16.38 8.66 6.35
CA VAL A 34 -15.69 8.16 5.15
C VAL A 34 -14.22 8.62 5.22
N ARG A 35 -13.30 7.67 5.34
CA ARG A 35 -11.86 7.92 5.41
C ARG A 35 -11.18 7.44 4.14
N VAL A 36 -10.25 8.22 3.62
CA VAL A 36 -9.40 7.82 2.49
C VAL A 36 -7.98 7.69 2.99
N VAL A 37 -7.36 6.54 2.78
CA VAL A 37 -5.99 6.25 3.21
C VAL A 37 -5.14 5.71 2.07
N ASP A 38 -3.86 6.02 2.08
CA ASP A 38 -2.87 5.35 1.23
C ASP A 38 -2.46 4.05 1.93
N PRO A 39 -2.65 2.84 1.31
CA PRO A 39 -2.26 1.57 1.92
C PRO A 39 -0.74 1.42 2.15
N TYR A 40 0.08 2.31 1.60
CA TYR A 40 1.52 2.31 1.84
C TYR A 40 1.94 3.16 3.05
N ASP A 41 1.02 3.89 3.65
CA ASP A 41 1.23 4.56 4.95
C ASP A 41 0.60 3.69 6.06
N LEU A 42 1.41 2.83 6.66
CA LEU A 42 0.94 1.88 7.67
C LEU A 42 0.38 2.57 8.91
N ALA A 43 0.98 3.68 9.32
CA ALA A 43 0.53 4.42 10.50
C ALA A 43 -0.85 5.05 10.25
N ALA A 44 -1.06 5.65 9.06
CA ALA A 44 -2.35 6.21 8.69
C ALA A 44 -3.44 5.12 8.59
N VAL A 45 -3.10 3.94 8.03
CA VAL A 45 -4.02 2.80 7.94
C VAL A 45 -4.39 2.29 9.34
N GLU A 46 -3.40 2.06 10.21
CA GLU A 46 -3.62 1.58 11.59
C GLU A 46 -4.49 2.57 12.38
N THR A 47 -4.20 3.86 12.28
CA THR A 47 -5.00 4.91 12.91
C THR A 47 -6.45 4.89 12.40
N ALA A 48 -6.63 4.86 11.07
CA ALA A 48 -7.97 4.83 10.48
C ALA A 48 -8.77 3.60 10.94
N VAL A 49 -8.16 2.41 10.89
CA VAL A 49 -8.83 1.18 11.32
C VAL A 49 -9.20 1.24 12.80
N THR A 50 -8.29 1.69 13.67
CA THR A 50 -8.51 1.78 15.11
C THR A 50 -9.65 2.75 15.45
N GLU A 51 -9.65 3.93 14.83
CA GLU A 51 -10.68 4.96 15.08
C GLU A 51 -12.04 4.53 14.54
N GLU A 52 -12.09 3.91 13.35
CA GLU A 52 -13.35 3.51 12.75
C GLU A 52 -13.95 2.26 13.42
N LEU A 53 -13.14 1.35 13.95
CA LEU A 53 -13.62 0.23 14.76
C LEU A 53 -14.20 0.69 16.13
N ALA A 54 -13.69 1.79 16.67
CA ALA A 54 -14.21 2.36 17.92
C ALA A 54 -15.51 3.18 17.72
N ALA A 55 -15.84 3.53 16.48
CA ALA A 55 -17.05 4.30 16.16
C ALA A 55 -18.32 3.48 16.40
N LYS A 56 -19.39 4.15 16.90
CA LYS A 56 -20.70 3.52 17.15
C LYS A 56 -21.65 3.65 15.96
N GLU A 57 -21.17 4.08 14.82
CA GLU A 57 -21.93 4.22 13.58
C GLU A 57 -21.18 3.55 12.43
N PRO A 58 -21.89 3.18 11.35
CA PRO A 58 -21.24 2.61 10.17
C PRO A 58 -20.22 3.56 9.58
N SER A 59 -19.05 3.03 9.21
CA SER A 59 -17.96 3.79 8.61
C SER A 59 -17.37 3.08 7.40
N ILE A 60 -16.71 3.84 6.54
CA ILE A 60 -16.06 3.34 5.33
C ILE A 60 -14.61 3.81 5.31
N ILE A 61 -13.71 2.87 5.07
CA ILE A 61 -12.30 3.16 4.77
C ILE A 61 -12.04 2.85 3.30
N ILE A 62 -11.66 3.86 2.53
CA ILE A 62 -11.28 3.73 1.12
C ILE A 62 -9.76 3.66 1.04
N SER A 63 -9.24 2.48 0.76
CA SER A 63 -7.83 2.29 0.47
C SER A 63 -7.54 2.72 -0.97
N ARG A 64 -6.86 3.85 -1.15
CA ARG A 64 -6.67 4.49 -2.46
C ARG A 64 -5.20 4.58 -2.83
N ARG A 65 -4.82 3.81 -3.84
CA ARG A 65 -3.51 3.90 -4.49
C ARG A 65 -3.57 3.37 -5.92
N PRO A 66 -2.81 3.94 -6.87
CA PRO A 66 -2.66 3.35 -8.20
C PRO A 66 -2.07 1.94 -8.11
N CYS A 67 -2.57 1.01 -8.94
CA CYS A 67 -2.00 -0.32 -9.01
C CYS A 67 -0.57 -0.26 -9.56
N VAL A 68 0.34 -1.00 -8.95
CA VAL A 68 1.76 -1.08 -9.39
C VAL A 68 1.93 -1.68 -10.78
N MET A 69 0.94 -2.43 -11.25
CA MET A 69 0.96 -3.08 -12.57
C MET A 69 0.43 -2.19 -13.71
N ILE A 70 0.10 -0.92 -13.44
CA ILE A 70 -0.31 0.00 -14.49
C ILE A 70 0.86 0.22 -15.46
N LYS A 71 0.60 -0.01 -16.75
CA LYS A 71 1.60 0.18 -17.81
C LYS A 71 2.13 1.62 -17.81
N GLY A 72 3.45 1.78 -17.83
CA GLY A 72 4.10 3.09 -17.77
C GLY A 72 4.30 3.66 -16.36
N THR A 73 3.96 2.92 -15.30
CA THR A 73 4.28 3.32 -13.92
C THR A 73 5.80 3.35 -13.73
N VAL A 74 6.31 4.50 -13.29
CA VAL A 74 7.71 4.62 -12.87
C VAL A 74 7.81 4.26 -11.40
N HIS A 75 8.57 3.21 -11.09
CA HIS A 75 8.84 2.80 -9.72
C HIS A 75 10.04 3.56 -9.15
N LYS A 76 10.08 3.71 -7.83
CA LYS A 76 11.27 4.19 -7.13
C LYS A 76 12.39 3.14 -7.24
N PRO A 77 13.67 3.53 -7.08
CA PRO A 77 14.76 2.57 -6.98
C PRO A 77 14.49 1.51 -5.91
N ALA A 78 14.98 0.30 -6.15
CA ALA A 78 14.91 -0.75 -5.15
C ALA A 78 15.64 -0.34 -3.88
N ILE A 79 15.05 -0.63 -2.74
CA ILE A 79 15.69 -0.42 -1.43
C ILE A 79 16.50 -1.65 -1.03
N ALA A 80 17.48 -1.46 -0.17
CA ALA A 80 18.36 -2.53 0.31
C ALA A 80 18.23 -2.74 1.82
N ILE A 81 18.77 -3.85 2.30
CA ILE A 81 18.88 -4.12 3.74
C ILE A 81 20.35 -4.08 4.14
N ASN A 82 20.68 -3.19 5.07
CA ASN A 82 21.98 -3.20 5.73
C ASN A 82 22.11 -4.47 6.58
N GLN A 83 22.99 -5.37 6.15
CA GLN A 83 23.15 -6.67 6.77
C GLN A 83 23.73 -6.57 8.19
N ASP A 84 24.53 -5.57 8.50
CA ASP A 84 25.13 -5.36 9.83
C ASP A 84 24.07 -4.89 10.84
N ALA A 85 23.18 -3.99 10.39
CA ALA A 85 22.09 -3.47 11.21
C ALA A 85 20.94 -4.49 11.36
N CYS A 86 20.72 -5.37 10.39
CA CYS A 86 19.63 -6.34 10.41
C CYS A 86 19.81 -7.34 11.56
N LYS A 87 18.82 -7.45 12.43
CA LYS A 87 18.82 -8.40 13.58
C LYS A 87 18.06 -9.70 13.29
N GLY A 88 17.58 -9.91 12.05
CA GLY A 88 16.87 -11.12 11.67
C GLY A 88 15.51 -11.33 12.36
N CYS A 89 14.88 -10.27 12.84
CA CYS A 89 13.63 -10.32 13.60
C CYS A 89 12.39 -10.69 12.76
N LYS A 90 12.51 -10.74 11.44
CA LYS A 90 11.46 -11.10 10.47
C LYS A 90 10.23 -10.15 10.43
N ALA A 91 10.22 -9.02 11.13
CA ALA A 91 9.09 -8.10 11.13
C ALA A 91 8.71 -7.63 9.70
N CYS A 92 9.70 -7.30 8.87
CA CYS A 92 9.50 -6.90 7.48
C CYS A 92 8.87 -8.00 6.59
N MET A 93 8.93 -9.26 6.98
CA MET A 93 8.32 -10.37 6.23
C MET A 93 6.82 -10.46 6.46
N GLN A 94 6.30 -9.89 7.55
CA GLN A 94 4.87 -9.95 7.88
C GLN A 94 3.99 -9.27 6.84
N ILE A 95 4.54 -8.35 6.05
CA ILE A 95 3.81 -7.70 4.95
C ILE A 95 3.59 -8.61 3.73
N GLY A 96 4.17 -9.82 3.70
CA GLY A 96 4.02 -10.75 2.59
C GLY A 96 4.62 -10.28 1.26
N CYS A 97 5.63 -9.40 1.28
CA CYS A 97 6.23 -8.87 0.06
C CYS A 97 7.01 -9.95 -0.69
N PRO A 98 6.74 -10.18 -2.00
CA PRO A 98 7.44 -11.20 -2.79
C PRO A 98 8.93 -10.89 -3.00
N ALA A 99 9.33 -9.62 -2.86
CA ALA A 99 10.73 -9.22 -2.98
C ALA A 99 11.57 -9.55 -1.73
N ILE A 100 10.94 -9.91 -0.59
CA ILE A 100 11.66 -10.16 0.66
C ILE A 100 11.84 -11.65 0.89
N SER A 101 13.08 -12.06 1.08
CA SER A 101 13.45 -13.43 1.45
C SER A 101 14.23 -13.45 2.77
N PHE A 102 14.37 -14.62 3.38
CA PHE A 102 15.13 -14.81 4.61
C PHE A 102 16.18 -15.89 4.41
N LYS A 103 17.45 -15.50 4.49
CA LYS A 103 18.61 -16.41 4.35
C LYS A 103 19.65 -16.06 5.40
N ASP A 104 20.40 -17.03 5.87
CA ASP A 104 21.50 -16.84 6.81
C ASP A 104 21.15 -15.98 8.03
N LYS A 105 19.93 -16.20 8.58
CA LYS A 105 19.36 -15.46 9.72
C LYS A 105 19.16 -13.95 9.44
N LYS A 106 19.15 -13.52 8.20
CA LYS A 106 18.97 -12.12 7.78
C LYS A 106 17.88 -12.03 6.69
N ALA A 107 17.24 -10.87 6.62
CA ALA A 107 16.33 -10.56 5.52
C ALA A 107 17.13 -10.02 4.32
N HIS A 108 16.65 -10.33 3.13
CA HIS A 108 17.21 -9.88 1.85
C HIS A 108 16.10 -9.34 0.96
N ILE A 109 16.40 -8.32 0.15
CA ILE A 109 15.48 -7.77 -0.85
C ILE A 109 16.03 -8.09 -2.23
N ASP A 110 15.19 -8.70 -3.07
CA ASP A 110 15.46 -8.89 -4.49
C ASP A 110 15.21 -7.57 -5.24
N PRO A 111 16.24 -6.94 -5.81
CA PRO A 111 16.09 -5.65 -6.50
C PRO A 111 15.29 -5.77 -7.79
N THR A 112 15.14 -6.96 -8.37
CA THR A 112 14.35 -7.17 -9.59
C THR A 112 12.84 -7.18 -9.32
N LEU A 113 12.44 -7.49 -8.09
CA LEU A 113 11.04 -7.53 -7.65
C LEU A 113 10.65 -6.30 -6.83
N CYS A 114 11.63 -5.56 -6.32
CA CYS A 114 11.39 -4.41 -5.45
C CYS A 114 10.98 -3.18 -6.25
N ILE A 115 9.86 -2.57 -5.89
CA ILE A 115 9.34 -1.33 -6.49
C ILE A 115 9.65 -0.07 -5.68
N GLY A 116 10.45 -0.18 -4.62
CA GLY A 116 10.83 0.95 -3.77
C GLY A 116 9.67 1.57 -2.97
N CYS A 117 8.64 0.79 -2.63
CA CYS A 117 7.45 1.32 -1.94
C CYS A 117 7.67 1.67 -0.45
N GLU A 118 8.79 1.26 0.12
CA GLU A 118 9.20 1.54 1.51
C GLU A 118 8.27 1.02 2.62
N VAL A 119 7.26 0.22 2.33
CA VAL A 119 6.37 -0.36 3.35
C VAL A 119 7.15 -1.22 4.36
N CYS A 120 8.10 -2.03 3.87
CA CYS A 120 8.94 -2.85 4.75
C CYS A 120 9.87 -2.03 5.65
N LYS A 121 10.25 -0.82 5.23
CA LYS A 121 11.04 0.11 6.04
C LYS A 121 10.27 0.52 7.30
N GLN A 122 8.97 0.79 7.18
CA GLN A 122 8.11 1.17 8.31
C GLN A 122 7.99 0.03 9.35
N MET A 123 8.20 -1.22 8.94
CA MET A 123 8.21 -2.38 9.83
C MET A 123 9.55 -2.59 10.54
N CYS A 124 10.61 -1.91 10.11
CA CYS A 124 11.95 -2.15 10.63
C CYS A 124 12.27 -1.29 11.86
N ARG A 125 12.28 -1.89 13.03
CA ARG A 125 12.61 -1.22 14.31
C ARG A 125 14.11 -0.91 14.46
N PHE A 126 14.94 -1.39 13.54
CA PHE A 126 16.40 -1.27 13.60
C PHE A 126 16.97 -0.39 12.49
N ASP A 127 16.10 0.31 11.75
CA ASP A 127 16.48 1.15 10.60
C ASP A 127 17.43 0.47 9.60
N ALA A 128 17.34 -0.86 9.53
CA ALA A 128 18.19 -1.65 8.65
C ALA A 128 17.75 -1.61 7.18
N ILE A 129 16.59 -1.01 6.85
CA ILE A 129 16.02 -0.99 5.50
C ILE A 129 16.03 0.44 4.96
N GLY A 130 16.70 0.64 3.84
CA GLY A 130 16.81 1.95 3.22
C GLY A 130 17.56 1.91 1.90
N MET A 131 17.94 3.08 1.37
CA MET A 131 18.80 3.21 0.20
C MET A 131 20.27 3.09 0.61
#